data_8b2e26f974c6ea185c9d467c9279afab
#
_entry.id   8b2e26f974c6ea185c9d467c9279afab
#
_cell.length_a   1.000
_cell.length_b   1.000
_cell.length_c   1.000
_cell.angle_alpha   90.00
_cell.angle_beta   90.00
_cell.angle_gamma   90.00
#
_symmetry.space_group_name_H-M   'P 1'
#
loop_
_entity.id
_entity.type
_entity.pdbx_description
1 polymer ?
#
loop_
_entity_poly.entity_id
_entity_poly.type
_entity_poly.pdbx_seq_one_letter_code
_entity_poly.pdbx_strand_id
1 'polypeptide(L)'
;MDQQPGGAPQRRLCVLIATLLKRRKGEAAVKYVIVVTGASSGFGALAARALAKAGHVVYASMRDTSGRNKGQVQEVAKFAADNKADLRTVELDVLSDTSVNAAITKIIEDNGRLDVVVHNAGHMVFGPLEAFTPEQLAELYDVNVLSTQRVNRAALPQLRKQKQGLVVWVSSSSSAGGTPPYLAPYFAAKAGMDALAVVSARELTRWGIETSIVVPGAFTGGTNHFAHSGRPADTQRVAEYDNGPYKSFADDVMKGFASIVPPDADAAAVGEAIVKIVDAPFGKRPFRVHVDPTQDGAEVVNMVSDRVRAELLRRIGLADVLTPRQLV
;
A
#
# COMPACT_ATOMS: atom_id res chain seq x y z
N MET A 1 -24.72 49.33 6.35
CA MET A 1 -23.45 49.10 7.08
C MET A 1 -23.04 47.70 6.82
N ASP A 2 -22.12 47.56 5.85
CA ASP A 2 -21.52 46.30 5.44
C ASP A 2 -20.56 45.76 6.48
N GLN A 3 -20.61 44.49 6.78
CA GLN A 3 -19.47 43.77 7.24
C GLN A 3 -19.48 42.36 6.62
N GLN A 4 -18.58 42.15 5.67
CA GLN A 4 -18.20 40.84 5.17
C GLN A 4 -17.32 40.13 6.21
N PRO A 5 -17.46 38.82 6.44
CA PRO A 5 -16.48 38.04 7.18
C PRO A 5 -15.39 37.53 6.25
N GLY A 6 -14.15 37.84 6.64
CA GLY A 6 -12.92 37.61 5.91
C GLY A 6 -12.52 36.16 5.67
N GLY A 7 -12.04 35.94 4.48
CA GLY A 7 -11.35 34.72 4.09
C GLY A 7 -9.97 34.59 4.71
N ALA A 8 -9.74 33.57 5.52
CA ALA A 8 -8.42 33.14 5.92
C ALA A 8 -8.36 31.75 6.63
N PRO A 9 -8.64 30.61 5.95
CA PRO A 9 -7.88 29.40 6.25
C PRO A 9 -7.08 28.84 5.06
N GLN A 10 -7.48 29.08 3.82
CA GLN A 10 -6.81 28.49 2.66
C GLN A 10 -5.39 29.01 2.38
N ARG A 11 -5.05 30.24 2.74
CA ARG A 11 -3.68 30.78 2.54
C ARG A 11 -2.64 30.16 3.48
N ARG A 12 -2.99 29.68 4.66
CA ARG A 12 -2.03 29.06 5.58
C ARG A 12 -1.61 27.65 5.15
N LEU A 13 -2.48 26.91 4.48
CA LEU A 13 -2.17 25.56 3.99
C LEU A 13 -1.20 25.61 2.80
N CYS A 14 -1.39 26.54 1.87
CA CYS A 14 -0.49 26.73 0.73
C CYS A 14 0.92 27.19 1.13
N VAL A 15 1.06 27.99 2.18
CA VAL A 15 2.38 28.44 2.68
C VAL A 15 3.12 27.31 3.39
N LEU A 16 2.43 26.45 4.13
CA LEU A 16 3.07 25.25 4.75
C LEU A 16 3.57 24.26 3.69
N ILE A 17 2.80 24.04 2.63
CA ILE A 17 3.18 23.15 1.51
C ILE A 17 4.36 23.75 0.73
N ALA A 18 4.40 25.06 0.49
CA ALA A 18 5.50 25.71 -0.20
C ALA A 18 6.81 25.74 0.63
N THR A 19 6.72 25.72 1.96
CA THR A 19 7.90 25.67 2.84
C THR A 19 8.51 24.28 2.93
N LEU A 20 7.71 23.21 2.77
CA LEU A 20 8.18 21.82 2.71
C LEU A 20 8.89 21.49 1.37
N LEU A 21 8.65 22.26 0.32
CA LEU A 21 9.24 22.03 -1.01
C LEU A 21 10.59 22.74 -1.22
N LYS A 22 11.07 23.55 -0.29
CA LYS A 22 12.45 24.06 -0.34
C LYS A 22 13.42 23.02 0.23
N ARG A 23 13.76 21.98 -0.57
CA ARG A 23 15.03 21.24 -0.35
C ARG A 23 16.13 22.27 -0.15
N ARG A 24 16.90 22.16 0.93
CA ARG A 24 18.13 22.96 1.09
C ARG A 24 18.99 22.70 -0.14
N LYS A 25 19.25 23.73 -0.91
CA LYS A 25 20.18 23.66 -2.04
C LYS A 25 21.55 23.20 -1.49
N GLY A 26 21.97 21.97 -1.80
CA GLY A 26 23.29 21.45 -1.47
C GLY A 26 23.33 20.08 -0.77
N GLU A 27 22.24 19.54 -0.22
CA GLU A 27 22.25 18.15 0.28
C GLU A 27 21.91 17.19 -0.88
N ALA A 28 22.82 16.26 -1.16
CA ALA A 28 22.56 15.18 -2.09
C ALA A 28 21.32 14.39 -1.62
N ALA A 29 20.37 14.14 -2.53
CA ALA A 29 19.19 13.35 -2.21
C ALA A 29 19.62 11.97 -1.73
N VAL A 30 19.12 11.55 -0.56
CA VAL A 30 19.43 10.21 -0.03
C VAL A 30 18.86 9.17 -1.00
N LYS A 31 19.72 8.31 -1.52
CA LYS A 31 19.33 7.21 -2.41
C LYS A 31 19.05 5.97 -1.57
N TYR A 32 17.80 5.54 -1.52
CA TYR A 32 17.37 4.33 -0.80
C TYR A 32 17.36 3.11 -1.71
N VAL A 33 17.55 1.92 -1.12
CA VAL A 33 17.32 0.62 -1.75
C VAL A 33 15.94 0.12 -1.31
N ILE A 34 15.06 -0.07 -2.27
CA ILE A 34 13.62 -0.29 -2.06
C ILE A 34 13.16 -1.57 -2.75
N VAL A 35 12.42 -2.41 -2.06
CA VAL A 35 11.67 -3.50 -2.68
C VAL A 35 10.18 -3.19 -2.67
N VAL A 36 9.52 -3.36 -3.83
CA VAL A 36 8.07 -3.22 -3.98
C VAL A 36 7.49 -4.59 -4.33
N THR A 37 6.66 -5.16 -3.44
CA THR A 37 6.05 -6.45 -3.68
C THR A 37 4.87 -6.34 -4.65
N GLY A 38 4.71 -7.32 -5.56
CA GLY A 38 3.62 -7.35 -6.52
C GLY A 38 3.65 -6.18 -7.53
N ALA A 39 4.84 -5.87 -8.05
CA ALA A 39 5.05 -4.72 -8.94
C ALA A 39 4.91 -5.05 -10.44
N SER A 40 4.25 -6.15 -10.80
CA SER A 40 3.97 -6.48 -12.21
C SER A 40 2.87 -5.60 -12.84
N SER A 41 1.98 -5.02 -12.02
CA SER A 41 0.87 -4.18 -12.49
C SER A 41 0.34 -3.25 -11.38
N GLY A 42 -0.67 -2.46 -11.69
CA GLY A 42 -1.42 -1.63 -10.75
C GLY A 42 -0.55 -0.70 -9.90
N PHE A 43 -0.95 -0.48 -8.64
CA PHE A 43 -0.25 0.43 -7.73
C PHE A 43 1.22 0.07 -7.53
N GLY A 44 1.56 -1.24 -7.50
CA GLY A 44 2.95 -1.67 -7.35
C GLY A 44 3.86 -1.25 -8.49
N ALA A 45 3.40 -1.40 -9.74
CA ALA A 45 4.14 -0.95 -10.92
C ALA A 45 4.26 0.57 -10.97
N LEU A 46 3.17 1.29 -10.65
CA LEU A 46 3.16 2.76 -10.58
C LEU A 46 4.12 3.28 -9.51
N ALA A 47 4.07 2.70 -8.31
CA ALA A 47 4.97 3.05 -7.21
C ALA A 47 6.44 2.76 -7.53
N ALA A 48 6.74 1.59 -8.10
CA ALA A 48 8.11 1.23 -8.45
C ALA A 48 8.71 2.19 -9.49
N ARG A 49 7.94 2.56 -10.53
CA ARG A 49 8.35 3.55 -11.53
C ARG A 49 8.52 4.94 -10.95
N ALA A 50 7.60 5.38 -10.09
CA ALA A 50 7.66 6.70 -9.44
C ALA A 50 8.90 6.83 -8.52
N LEU A 51 9.15 5.82 -7.69
CA LEU A 51 10.31 5.75 -6.79
C LEU A 51 11.64 5.74 -7.56
N ALA A 52 11.71 4.99 -8.67
CA ALA A 52 12.91 4.95 -9.50
C ALA A 52 13.15 6.31 -10.21
N LYS A 53 12.10 7.00 -10.69
CA LYS A 53 12.21 8.37 -11.21
C LYS A 53 12.65 9.38 -10.14
N ALA A 54 12.30 9.15 -8.87
CA ALA A 54 12.76 9.98 -7.76
C ALA A 54 14.26 9.77 -7.41
N GLY A 55 14.93 8.80 -8.06
CA GLY A 55 16.37 8.58 -7.96
C GLY A 55 16.78 7.44 -7.01
N HIS A 56 15.84 6.64 -6.53
CA HIS A 56 16.12 5.48 -5.69
C HIS A 56 16.54 4.25 -6.48
N VAL A 57 17.18 3.26 -5.82
CA VAL A 57 17.37 1.91 -6.35
C VAL A 57 16.12 1.10 -6.04
N VAL A 58 15.38 0.68 -7.05
CA VAL A 58 14.08 0.04 -6.84
C VAL A 58 14.06 -1.36 -7.47
N TYR A 59 13.68 -2.33 -6.65
CA TYR A 59 13.40 -3.69 -7.09
C TYR A 59 11.89 -3.89 -7.24
N ALA A 60 11.42 -3.90 -8.48
CA ALA A 60 10.06 -4.27 -8.85
C ALA A 60 9.95 -5.80 -8.78
N SER A 61 9.35 -6.31 -7.69
CA SER A 61 9.26 -7.74 -7.51
C SER A 61 8.00 -8.31 -8.14
N MET A 62 8.13 -9.45 -8.76
CA MET A 62 7.03 -10.21 -9.35
C MET A 62 7.38 -11.70 -9.43
N ARG A 63 6.38 -12.56 -9.39
CA ARG A 63 6.55 -14.00 -9.56
C ARG A 63 6.67 -14.38 -11.03
N ASP A 64 7.25 -15.55 -11.32
CA ASP A 64 7.31 -16.14 -12.67
C ASP A 64 7.81 -15.15 -13.74
N THR A 65 9.00 -14.63 -13.50
CA THR A 65 9.64 -13.59 -14.34
C THR A 65 10.07 -14.12 -15.71
N SER A 66 10.29 -15.40 -15.86
CA SER A 66 10.64 -16.06 -17.11
C SER A 66 9.42 -16.52 -17.94
N GLY A 67 8.26 -16.69 -17.29
CA GLY A 67 7.01 -17.15 -17.89
C GLY A 67 5.96 -16.04 -17.99
N ARG A 68 4.96 -16.09 -17.09
CA ARG A 68 3.78 -15.20 -17.09
C ARG A 68 4.11 -13.72 -17.10
N ASN A 69 5.13 -13.30 -16.35
CA ASN A 69 5.51 -11.89 -16.21
C ASN A 69 6.72 -11.48 -17.06
N LYS A 70 7.12 -12.28 -18.05
CA LYS A 70 8.24 -11.96 -18.95
C LYS A 70 8.05 -10.63 -19.69
N GLY A 71 6.83 -10.31 -20.12
CA GLY A 71 6.51 -9.03 -20.75
C GLY A 71 6.72 -7.86 -19.80
N GLN A 72 6.28 -7.98 -18.55
CA GLN A 72 6.44 -6.96 -17.51
C GLN A 72 7.92 -6.74 -17.14
N VAL A 73 8.74 -7.80 -17.16
CA VAL A 73 10.20 -7.67 -17.00
C VAL A 73 10.81 -6.82 -18.10
N GLN A 74 10.38 -7.03 -19.35
CA GLN A 74 10.84 -6.23 -20.49
C GLN A 74 10.39 -4.77 -20.38
N GLU A 75 9.15 -4.53 -19.96
CA GLU A 75 8.64 -3.17 -19.72
C GLU A 75 9.42 -2.45 -18.62
N VAL A 76 9.77 -3.13 -17.52
CA VAL A 76 10.62 -2.58 -16.45
C VAL A 76 11.98 -2.20 -16.99
N ALA A 77 12.63 -3.07 -17.75
CA ALA A 77 13.95 -2.81 -18.34
C ALA A 77 13.90 -1.64 -19.34
N LYS A 78 12.86 -1.60 -20.20
CA LYS A 78 12.65 -0.48 -21.13
C LYS A 78 12.46 0.83 -20.39
N PHE A 79 11.59 0.86 -19.37
CA PHE A 79 11.35 2.06 -18.56
C PHE A 79 12.64 2.55 -17.89
N ALA A 80 13.42 1.65 -17.31
CA ALA A 80 14.70 1.98 -16.68
C ALA A 80 15.66 2.65 -17.68
N ALA A 81 15.80 2.10 -18.89
CA ALA A 81 16.63 2.65 -19.95
C ALA A 81 16.14 4.02 -20.41
N ASP A 82 14.85 4.14 -20.76
CA ASP A 82 14.24 5.36 -21.29
C ASP A 82 14.33 6.56 -20.28
N ASN A 83 14.26 6.26 -18.99
CA ASN A 83 14.27 7.28 -17.94
C ASN A 83 15.63 7.42 -17.21
N LYS A 84 16.65 6.64 -17.58
CA LYS A 84 17.93 6.56 -16.86
C LYS A 84 17.75 6.32 -15.36
N ALA A 85 16.78 5.48 -15.02
CA ALA A 85 16.36 5.18 -13.65
C ALA A 85 16.91 3.83 -13.20
N ASP A 86 17.22 3.69 -11.91
CA ASP A 86 17.69 2.43 -11.33
C ASP A 86 16.49 1.57 -10.90
N LEU A 87 15.78 1.05 -11.89
CA LEU A 87 14.64 0.14 -11.70
C LEU A 87 15.02 -1.26 -12.19
N ARG A 88 15.01 -2.20 -11.27
CA ARG A 88 15.43 -3.59 -11.49
C ARG A 88 14.26 -4.53 -11.23
N THR A 89 14.27 -5.68 -11.87
CA THR A 89 13.31 -6.76 -11.59
C THR A 89 13.95 -7.79 -10.67
N VAL A 90 13.17 -8.31 -9.72
CA VAL A 90 13.54 -9.48 -8.91
C VAL A 90 12.38 -10.45 -8.86
N GLU A 91 12.69 -11.75 -9.03
CA GLU A 91 11.69 -12.78 -8.85
C GLU A 91 11.35 -12.93 -7.37
N LEU A 92 10.06 -12.78 -7.04
CA LEU A 92 9.55 -12.96 -5.68
C LEU A 92 8.09 -13.38 -5.75
N ASP A 93 7.83 -14.62 -5.32
CA ASP A 93 6.49 -15.09 -5.01
C ASP A 93 6.24 -14.92 -3.51
N VAL A 94 5.31 -14.04 -3.15
CA VAL A 94 4.97 -13.74 -1.75
C VAL A 94 4.31 -14.92 -1.01
N LEU A 95 3.91 -15.98 -1.73
CA LEU A 95 3.38 -17.21 -1.17
C LEU A 95 4.45 -18.26 -0.85
N SER A 96 5.72 -17.99 -1.21
CA SER A 96 6.84 -18.91 -1.02
C SER A 96 7.92 -18.29 -0.12
N ASP A 97 8.13 -18.86 1.06
CA ASP A 97 9.22 -18.45 1.96
C ASP A 97 10.58 -18.54 1.29
N THR A 98 10.82 -19.59 0.49
CA THR A 98 12.08 -19.76 -0.26
C THR A 98 12.29 -18.65 -1.26
N SER A 99 11.26 -18.30 -2.06
CA SER A 99 11.34 -17.22 -3.04
C SER A 99 11.55 -15.86 -2.38
N VAL A 100 10.82 -15.58 -1.29
CA VAL A 100 10.96 -14.35 -0.52
C VAL A 100 12.38 -14.21 0.05
N ASN A 101 12.88 -15.25 0.70
CA ASN A 101 14.22 -15.24 1.28
C ASN A 101 15.31 -15.05 0.20
N ALA A 102 15.23 -15.74 -0.92
CA ALA A 102 16.15 -15.60 -2.03
C ALA A 102 16.17 -14.18 -2.60
N ALA A 103 15.00 -13.58 -2.82
CA ALA A 103 14.87 -12.22 -3.33
C ALA A 103 15.47 -11.17 -2.37
N ILE A 104 15.14 -11.24 -1.09
CA ILE A 104 15.65 -10.30 -0.09
C ILE A 104 17.17 -10.46 0.09
N THR A 105 17.69 -11.69 0.14
CA THR A 105 19.12 -11.97 0.19
C THR A 105 19.83 -11.35 -1.00
N LYS A 106 19.33 -11.60 -2.22
CA LYS A 106 19.90 -11.01 -3.45
C LYS A 106 19.95 -9.49 -3.40
N ILE A 107 18.87 -8.82 -2.96
CA ILE A 107 18.84 -7.36 -2.86
C ILE A 107 19.91 -6.84 -1.89
N ILE A 108 20.09 -7.52 -0.76
CA ILE A 108 21.10 -7.16 0.24
C ILE A 108 22.53 -7.40 -0.30
N GLU A 109 22.75 -8.51 -0.97
CA GLU A 109 24.06 -8.82 -1.59
C GLU A 109 24.44 -7.82 -2.68
N ASP A 110 23.47 -7.46 -3.54
CA ASP A 110 23.68 -6.52 -4.64
C ASP A 110 24.01 -5.09 -4.17
N ASN A 111 23.57 -4.68 -2.96
CA ASN A 111 23.62 -3.28 -2.51
C ASN A 111 24.28 -3.08 -1.13
N GLY A 112 24.56 -4.13 -0.38
CA GLY A 112 25.01 -4.08 1.01
C GLY A 112 23.94 -3.61 2.02
N ARG A 113 22.73 -3.29 1.55
CA ARG A 113 21.63 -2.71 2.35
C ARG A 113 20.26 -2.97 1.74
N LEU A 114 19.24 -2.83 2.59
CA LEU A 114 17.83 -2.67 2.20
C LEU A 114 17.25 -1.58 3.11
N ASP A 115 16.57 -0.58 2.55
CA ASP A 115 16.09 0.56 3.34
C ASP A 115 14.58 0.61 3.48
N VAL A 116 13.88 0.24 2.41
CA VAL A 116 12.42 0.36 2.35
C VAL A 116 11.81 -0.93 1.81
N VAL A 117 10.79 -1.40 2.52
CA VAL A 117 9.91 -2.49 2.06
C VAL A 117 8.55 -1.88 1.79
N VAL A 118 8.02 -2.09 0.58
CA VAL A 118 6.65 -1.69 0.20
C VAL A 118 5.81 -2.95 0.05
N HIS A 119 4.96 -3.22 1.04
CA HIS A 119 3.94 -4.28 0.99
C HIS A 119 2.78 -3.82 0.11
N ASN A 120 2.82 -4.23 -1.15
CA ASN A 120 1.77 -3.90 -2.11
C ASN A 120 1.11 -5.16 -2.70
N ALA A 121 1.79 -6.30 -2.73
CA ALA A 121 1.21 -7.54 -3.24
C ALA A 121 -0.14 -7.83 -2.57
N GLY A 122 -1.13 -8.15 -3.37
CA GLY A 122 -2.48 -8.44 -2.91
C GLY A 122 -3.39 -8.86 -4.05
N HIS A 123 -4.53 -9.41 -3.69
CA HIS A 123 -5.54 -9.88 -4.63
C HIS A 123 -6.93 -9.50 -4.12
N MET A 124 -7.84 -9.28 -5.05
CA MET A 124 -9.25 -8.98 -4.76
C MET A 124 -10.14 -10.09 -5.27
N VAL A 125 -11.25 -10.32 -4.60
CA VAL A 125 -12.33 -11.20 -5.05
C VAL A 125 -13.66 -10.45 -5.03
N PHE A 126 -14.59 -10.86 -5.89
CA PHE A 126 -15.87 -10.21 -6.04
C PHE A 126 -16.99 -11.25 -6.27
N GLY A 127 -18.01 -11.22 -5.44
CA GLY A 127 -19.18 -12.09 -5.52
C GLY A 127 -19.88 -12.24 -4.17
N PRO A 128 -21.05 -12.93 -4.12
CA PRO A 128 -21.78 -13.17 -2.88
C PRO A 128 -20.92 -13.99 -1.90
N LEU A 129 -20.88 -13.57 -0.63
CA LEU A 129 -20.04 -14.19 0.40
C LEU A 129 -20.32 -15.67 0.57
N GLU A 130 -21.58 -16.08 0.54
CA GLU A 130 -22.00 -17.47 0.74
C GLU A 130 -21.43 -18.43 -0.32
N ALA A 131 -21.13 -17.91 -1.51
CA ALA A 131 -20.60 -18.71 -2.62
C ALA A 131 -19.06 -18.89 -2.59
N PHE A 132 -18.36 -18.17 -1.70
CA PHE A 132 -16.93 -18.41 -1.44
C PHE A 132 -16.76 -19.55 -0.44
N THR A 133 -15.86 -20.49 -0.75
CA THR A 133 -15.50 -21.54 0.20
C THR A 133 -14.55 -21.02 1.30
N PRO A 134 -14.49 -21.65 2.48
CA PRO A 134 -13.50 -21.30 3.51
C PRO A 134 -12.07 -21.35 3.00
N GLU A 135 -11.75 -22.28 2.08
CA GLU A 135 -10.42 -22.41 1.46
C GLU A 135 -10.08 -21.18 0.61
N GLN A 136 -11.05 -20.65 -0.17
CA GLN A 136 -10.84 -19.42 -0.93
C GLN A 136 -10.59 -18.20 -0.01
N LEU A 137 -11.24 -18.15 1.16
CA LEU A 137 -10.96 -17.11 2.16
C LEU A 137 -9.54 -17.27 2.71
N ALA A 138 -9.11 -18.51 3.00
CA ALA A 138 -7.76 -18.80 3.49
C ALA A 138 -6.70 -18.42 2.45
N GLU A 139 -6.88 -18.75 1.17
CA GLU A 139 -6.01 -18.37 0.08
C GLU A 139 -5.92 -16.84 -0.07
N LEU A 140 -7.05 -16.15 0.03
CA LEU A 140 -7.08 -14.70 -0.03
C LEU A 140 -6.37 -14.06 1.16
N TYR A 141 -6.54 -14.63 2.34
CA TYR A 141 -5.83 -14.19 3.55
C TYR A 141 -4.33 -14.45 3.43
N ASP A 142 -3.92 -15.56 2.84
CA ASP A 142 -2.53 -15.90 2.61
C ASP A 142 -1.83 -14.85 1.73
N VAL A 143 -2.42 -14.49 0.59
CA VAL A 143 -1.82 -13.53 -0.34
C VAL A 143 -1.87 -12.08 0.18
N ASN A 144 -2.90 -11.67 0.93
CA ASN A 144 -3.03 -10.29 1.39
C ASN A 144 -2.40 -10.03 2.77
N VAL A 145 -2.33 -11.04 3.63
CA VAL A 145 -1.94 -10.90 5.04
C VAL A 145 -0.66 -11.66 5.35
N LEU A 146 -0.66 -13.01 5.21
CA LEU A 146 0.50 -13.82 5.58
C LEU A 146 1.72 -13.55 4.70
N SER A 147 1.50 -13.15 3.46
CA SER A 147 2.56 -12.71 2.55
C SER A 147 3.40 -11.57 3.13
N THR A 148 2.75 -10.61 3.80
CA THR A 148 3.46 -9.48 4.43
C THR A 148 4.36 -9.96 5.57
N GLN A 149 3.91 -10.95 6.32
CA GLN A 149 4.70 -11.54 7.40
C GLN A 149 5.90 -12.33 6.87
N ARG A 150 5.76 -13.07 5.74
CA ARG A 150 6.90 -13.73 5.09
C ARG A 150 7.97 -12.72 4.71
N VAL A 151 7.58 -11.64 4.04
CA VAL A 151 8.53 -10.58 3.64
C VAL A 151 9.13 -9.87 4.84
N ASN A 152 8.36 -9.58 5.88
CA ASN A 152 8.88 -8.99 7.13
C ASN A 152 9.92 -9.89 7.80
N ARG A 153 9.67 -11.19 7.89
CA ARG A 153 10.64 -12.15 8.48
C ARG A 153 11.97 -12.17 7.74
N ALA A 154 11.97 -11.99 6.43
CA ALA A 154 13.18 -11.92 5.61
C ALA A 154 13.88 -10.56 5.70
N ALA A 155 13.14 -9.46 5.68
CA ALA A 155 13.67 -8.10 5.56
C ALA A 155 14.04 -7.44 6.90
N LEU A 156 13.21 -7.62 7.94
CA LEU A 156 13.39 -6.94 9.23
C LEU A 156 14.74 -7.23 9.93
N PRO A 157 15.35 -8.43 9.84
CA PRO A 157 16.67 -8.64 10.39
C PRO A 157 17.72 -7.65 9.86
N GLN A 158 17.68 -7.35 8.55
CA GLN A 158 18.59 -6.38 7.92
C GLN A 158 18.26 -4.94 8.38
N LEU A 159 16.99 -4.55 8.41
CA LEU A 159 16.59 -3.22 8.89
C LEU A 159 16.98 -2.98 10.35
N ARG A 160 16.81 -3.99 11.21
CA ARG A 160 17.26 -3.93 12.62
C ARG A 160 18.79 -3.84 12.76
N LYS A 161 19.54 -4.57 11.93
CA LYS A 161 21.00 -4.48 11.87
C LYS A 161 21.45 -3.06 11.49
N GLN A 162 20.73 -2.42 10.58
CA GLN A 162 20.99 -1.05 10.16
C GLN A 162 20.54 0.00 11.18
N LYS A 163 19.74 -0.39 12.19
CA LYS A 163 19.07 0.53 13.15
C LYS A 163 18.23 1.60 12.46
N GLN A 164 17.82 1.36 11.25
CA GLN A 164 17.06 2.28 10.41
C GLN A 164 16.35 1.50 9.30
N GLY A 165 15.13 1.94 8.98
CA GLY A 165 14.36 1.40 7.88
C GLY A 165 12.97 2.02 7.78
N LEU A 166 12.27 1.68 6.72
CA LEU A 166 10.88 2.07 6.51
C LEU A 166 10.09 0.89 5.97
N VAL A 167 8.94 0.61 6.57
CA VAL A 167 7.96 -0.35 6.05
C VAL A 167 6.72 0.41 5.62
N VAL A 168 6.42 0.39 4.32
CA VAL A 168 5.22 1.00 3.74
C VAL A 168 4.21 -0.10 3.45
N TRP A 169 2.98 0.08 3.91
CA TRP A 169 1.88 -0.86 3.70
C TRP A 169 0.84 -0.24 2.78
N VAL A 170 0.60 -0.85 1.63
CA VAL A 170 -0.50 -0.45 0.75
C VAL A 170 -1.76 -1.18 1.22
N SER A 171 -2.46 -0.54 2.16
CA SER A 171 -3.73 -0.98 2.71
C SER A 171 -4.89 -0.75 1.71
N SER A 172 -6.04 -0.38 2.17
CA SER A 172 -7.20 -0.02 1.35
C SER A 172 -8.22 0.74 2.20
N SER A 173 -9.02 1.60 1.60
CA SER A 173 -10.20 2.18 2.24
C SER A 173 -11.17 1.10 2.71
N SER A 174 -11.19 -0.08 2.07
CA SER A 174 -11.95 -1.25 2.50
C SER A 174 -11.61 -1.78 3.90
N SER A 175 -10.50 -1.36 4.51
CA SER A 175 -10.19 -1.73 5.90
C SER A 175 -11.02 -0.98 6.95
N ALA A 176 -11.62 0.17 6.59
CA ALA A 176 -12.29 1.07 7.54
C ALA A 176 -13.41 1.93 6.92
N GLY A 177 -13.54 1.99 5.59
CA GLY A 177 -14.52 2.81 4.89
C GLY A 177 -15.88 2.17 4.71
N GLY A 178 -16.63 2.64 3.72
CA GLY A 178 -17.90 2.08 3.33
C GLY A 178 -17.81 0.59 3.01
N THR A 179 -18.88 -0.16 3.24
CA THR A 179 -18.91 -1.63 3.14
C THR A 179 -19.87 -2.10 2.04
N PRO A 180 -19.54 -1.90 0.76
CA PRO A 180 -20.37 -2.40 -0.32
C PRO A 180 -20.42 -3.94 -0.30
N PRO A 181 -21.58 -4.54 -0.64
CA PRO A 181 -21.71 -5.99 -0.69
C PRO A 181 -20.85 -6.61 -1.80
N TYR A 182 -20.70 -7.93 -1.77
CA TYR A 182 -19.92 -8.76 -2.71
C TYR A 182 -18.40 -8.63 -2.56
N LEU A 183 -17.89 -7.91 -1.58
CA LEU A 183 -16.46 -7.72 -1.32
C LEU A 183 -16.02 -8.22 0.08
N ALA A 184 -16.88 -8.91 0.81
CA ALA A 184 -16.63 -9.26 2.21
C ALA A 184 -15.31 -10.00 2.47
N PRO A 185 -14.88 -11.03 1.70
CA PRO A 185 -13.59 -11.68 1.94
C PRO A 185 -12.39 -10.74 1.77
N TYR A 186 -12.45 -9.84 0.77
CA TYR A 186 -11.41 -8.86 0.52
C TYR A 186 -11.31 -7.82 1.66
N PHE A 187 -12.45 -7.33 2.13
CA PHE A 187 -12.52 -6.40 3.27
C PHE A 187 -11.94 -7.01 4.53
N ALA A 188 -12.30 -8.27 4.83
CA ALA A 188 -11.74 -8.99 5.97
C ALA A 188 -10.20 -9.14 5.88
N ALA A 189 -9.68 -9.50 4.71
CA ALA A 189 -8.24 -9.62 4.49
C ALA A 189 -7.52 -8.28 4.62
N LYS A 190 -8.05 -7.19 4.04
CA LYS A 190 -7.46 -5.85 4.14
C LYS A 190 -7.53 -5.29 5.56
N ALA A 191 -8.61 -5.54 6.30
CA ALA A 191 -8.70 -5.19 7.72
C ALA A 191 -7.66 -5.96 8.55
N GLY A 192 -7.46 -7.26 8.28
CA GLY A 192 -6.41 -8.07 8.91
C GLY A 192 -5.00 -7.53 8.63
N MET A 193 -4.71 -7.18 7.37
CA MET A 193 -3.44 -6.55 7.00
C MET A 193 -3.23 -5.20 7.69
N ASP A 194 -4.24 -4.33 7.74
CA ASP A 194 -4.15 -3.02 8.40
C ASP A 194 -3.89 -3.17 9.90
N ALA A 195 -4.55 -4.14 10.54
CA ALA A 195 -4.33 -4.45 11.95
C ALA A 195 -2.88 -4.89 12.23
N LEU A 196 -2.31 -5.76 11.38
CA LEU A 196 -0.89 -6.15 11.47
C LEU A 196 0.02 -4.92 11.32
N ALA A 197 -0.23 -4.07 10.32
CA ALA A 197 0.56 -2.86 10.08
C ALA A 197 0.57 -1.93 11.30
N VAL A 198 -0.60 -1.72 11.90
CA VAL A 198 -0.75 -0.83 13.07
C VAL A 198 0.00 -1.36 14.29
N VAL A 199 -0.10 -2.66 14.59
CA VAL A 199 0.53 -3.23 15.78
C VAL A 199 2.04 -3.38 15.57
N SER A 200 2.47 -3.94 14.44
CA SER A 200 3.90 -4.11 14.13
C SER A 200 4.67 -2.78 14.10
N ALA A 201 4.03 -1.69 13.69
CA ALA A 201 4.64 -0.36 13.74
C ALA A 201 5.17 0.00 15.14
N ARG A 202 4.45 -0.39 16.19
CA ARG A 202 4.82 -0.11 17.59
C ARG A 202 5.99 -0.99 18.05
N GLU A 203 6.06 -2.21 17.55
CA GLU A 203 7.16 -3.14 17.83
C GLU A 203 8.46 -2.74 17.12
N LEU A 204 8.35 -2.07 15.96
CA LEU A 204 9.49 -1.66 15.13
C LEU A 204 10.10 -0.32 15.56
N THR A 205 9.33 0.53 16.23
CA THR A 205 9.72 1.90 16.59
C THR A 205 11.05 1.96 17.38
N ARG A 206 11.24 1.09 18.37
CA ARG A 206 12.47 1.06 19.17
C ARG A 206 13.69 0.53 18.42
N TRP A 207 13.50 -0.05 17.24
CA TRP A 207 14.59 -0.45 16.32
C TRP A 207 14.97 0.66 15.33
N GLY A 208 14.38 1.86 15.43
CA GLY A 208 14.59 2.93 14.47
C GLY A 208 13.93 2.67 13.11
N ILE A 209 12.96 1.75 13.05
CA ILE A 209 12.23 1.42 11.83
C ILE A 209 10.89 2.14 11.86
N GLU A 210 10.64 2.96 10.83
CA GLU A 210 9.39 3.69 10.64
C GLU A 210 8.36 2.84 9.89
N THR A 211 7.10 3.18 10.07
CA THR A 211 5.99 2.56 9.35
C THR A 211 5.07 3.64 8.79
N SER A 212 4.66 3.48 7.54
CA SER A 212 3.61 4.30 6.92
C SER A 212 2.58 3.41 6.25
N ILE A 213 1.30 3.72 6.43
CA ILE A 213 0.18 3.00 5.84
C ILE A 213 -0.46 3.91 4.79
N VAL A 214 -0.39 3.50 3.53
CA VAL A 214 -1.08 4.17 2.42
C VAL A 214 -2.43 3.50 2.24
N VAL A 215 -3.48 4.30 2.18
CA VAL A 215 -4.87 3.84 2.10
C VAL A 215 -5.47 4.32 0.77
N PRO A 216 -5.34 3.54 -0.32
CA PRO A 216 -6.02 3.83 -1.56
C PRO A 216 -7.53 3.62 -1.42
N GLY A 217 -8.32 4.52 -2.04
CA GLY A 217 -9.73 4.31 -2.30
C GLY A 217 -9.99 3.53 -3.60
N ALA A 218 -11.20 3.63 -4.12
CA ALA A 218 -11.56 3.01 -5.39
C ALA A 218 -11.05 3.85 -6.58
N PHE A 219 -10.50 3.15 -7.57
CA PHE A 219 -10.10 3.69 -8.87
C PHE A 219 -10.70 2.83 -9.97
N THR A 220 -11.35 3.45 -10.95
CA THR A 220 -11.95 2.76 -12.10
C THR A 220 -10.96 2.60 -13.26
N GLY A 221 -9.87 3.36 -13.26
CA GLY A 221 -8.80 3.31 -14.25
C GLY A 221 -7.41 3.15 -13.61
N GLY A 222 -6.40 2.79 -14.42
CA GLY A 222 -5.01 2.67 -13.98
C GLY A 222 -4.69 1.45 -13.11
N THR A 223 -5.69 0.65 -12.73
CA THR A 223 -5.54 -0.62 -12.03
C THR A 223 -6.39 -1.71 -12.66
N ASN A 224 -5.98 -2.97 -12.48
CA ASN A 224 -6.72 -4.14 -12.98
C ASN A 224 -7.49 -4.88 -11.87
N HIS A 225 -7.73 -4.24 -10.72
CA HIS A 225 -8.29 -4.90 -9.54
C HIS A 225 -9.62 -5.59 -9.82
N PHE A 226 -10.60 -4.87 -10.38
CA PHE A 226 -11.89 -5.45 -10.69
C PHE A 226 -11.85 -6.42 -11.88
N ALA A 227 -11.10 -6.09 -12.92
CA ALA A 227 -10.98 -6.95 -14.12
C ALA A 227 -10.35 -8.31 -13.81
N HIS A 228 -9.43 -8.37 -12.86
CA HIS A 228 -8.73 -9.59 -12.45
C HIS A 228 -9.18 -10.10 -11.08
N SER A 229 -10.33 -9.65 -10.57
CA SER A 229 -10.86 -10.16 -9.31
C SER A 229 -11.22 -11.64 -9.40
N GLY A 230 -10.85 -12.41 -8.36
CA GLY A 230 -11.28 -13.81 -8.24
C GLY A 230 -12.79 -13.89 -8.06
N ARG A 231 -13.35 -15.04 -8.43
CA ARG A 231 -14.77 -15.33 -8.35
C ARG A 231 -15.03 -16.47 -7.37
N PRO A 232 -16.23 -16.56 -6.78
CA PRO A 232 -16.60 -17.70 -5.94
C PRO A 232 -16.51 -19.00 -6.72
N ALA A 233 -16.08 -20.07 -6.04
CA ALA A 233 -15.99 -21.40 -6.62
C ALA A 233 -17.36 -22.10 -6.72
N ASP A 234 -18.28 -21.78 -5.79
CA ASP A 234 -19.62 -22.36 -5.79
C ASP A 234 -20.54 -21.62 -6.79
N THR A 235 -20.48 -22.08 -8.02
CA THR A 235 -21.27 -21.50 -9.13
C THR A 235 -22.77 -21.73 -8.97
N GLN A 236 -23.20 -22.79 -8.24
CA GLN A 236 -24.61 -23.04 -7.97
C GLN A 236 -25.17 -21.94 -7.06
N ARG A 237 -24.49 -21.62 -5.94
CA ARG A 237 -24.89 -20.51 -5.07
C ARG A 237 -24.84 -19.17 -5.79
N VAL A 238 -23.85 -18.92 -6.63
CA VAL A 238 -23.82 -17.71 -7.47
C VAL A 238 -25.10 -17.63 -8.31
N ALA A 239 -25.48 -18.73 -8.99
CA ALA A 239 -26.69 -18.74 -9.81
C ALA A 239 -28.00 -18.54 -9.00
N GLU A 240 -28.06 -18.97 -7.75
CA GLU A 240 -29.20 -18.69 -6.86
C GLU A 240 -29.33 -17.19 -6.56
N TYR A 241 -28.22 -16.49 -6.37
CA TYR A 241 -28.22 -15.03 -6.22
C TYR A 241 -28.64 -14.34 -7.54
N ASP A 242 -28.04 -14.73 -8.66
CA ASP A 242 -28.27 -14.09 -9.97
C ASP A 242 -29.68 -14.33 -10.53
N ASN A 243 -30.31 -15.45 -10.18
CA ASN A 243 -31.67 -15.78 -10.58
C ASN A 243 -32.73 -15.41 -9.51
N GLY A 244 -32.28 -14.96 -8.32
CA GLY A 244 -33.11 -14.59 -7.18
C GLY A 244 -33.31 -13.09 -7.02
N PRO A 245 -33.46 -12.62 -5.74
CA PRO A 245 -33.66 -11.20 -5.42
C PRO A 245 -32.48 -10.30 -5.81
N TYR A 246 -31.29 -10.87 -6.06
CA TYR A 246 -30.05 -10.18 -6.39
C TYR A 246 -29.71 -10.24 -7.89
N LYS A 247 -30.72 -10.47 -8.73
CA LYS A 247 -30.54 -10.42 -10.18
C LYS A 247 -29.93 -9.07 -10.60
N SER A 248 -28.86 -9.10 -11.40
CA SER A 248 -28.11 -7.92 -11.86
C SER A 248 -27.42 -7.10 -10.75
N PHE A 249 -27.44 -7.55 -9.50
CA PHE A 249 -26.92 -6.79 -8.37
C PHE A 249 -25.40 -6.54 -8.45
N ALA A 250 -24.64 -7.49 -9.02
CA ALA A 250 -23.21 -7.30 -9.29
C ALA A 250 -22.96 -6.07 -10.18
N ASP A 251 -23.79 -5.89 -11.23
CA ASP A 251 -23.70 -4.73 -12.13
C ASP A 251 -24.09 -3.44 -11.40
N ASP A 252 -25.08 -3.50 -10.51
CA ASP A 252 -25.51 -2.32 -9.72
C ASP A 252 -24.40 -1.87 -8.77
N VAL A 253 -23.70 -2.80 -8.13
CA VAL A 253 -22.51 -2.50 -7.29
C VAL A 253 -21.42 -1.83 -8.14
N MET A 254 -21.12 -2.37 -9.32
CA MET A 254 -20.10 -1.80 -10.22
C MET A 254 -20.49 -0.41 -10.74
N LYS A 255 -21.76 -0.20 -11.11
CA LYS A 255 -22.27 1.12 -11.49
C LYS A 255 -22.22 2.11 -10.33
N GLY A 256 -22.56 1.66 -9.11
CA GLY A 256 -22.44 2.45 -7.90
C GLY A 256 -21.02 2.95 -7.69
N PHE A 257 -20.01 2.07 -7.77
CA PHE A 257 -18.60 2.48 -7.69
C PHE A 257 -18.22 3.47 -8.79
N ALA A 258 -18.59 3.19 -10.04
CA ALA A 258 -18.28 4.08 -11.15
C ALA A 258 -18.88 5.48 -10.97
N SER A 259 -20.03 5.61 -10.29
CA SER A 259 -20.70 6.90 -10.08
C SER A 259 -20.03 7.80 -9.04
N ILE A 260 -19.24 7.24 -8.12
CA ILE A 260 -18.57 8.00 -7.05
C ILE A 260 -17.08 8.24 -7.31
N VAL A 261 -16.48 7.57 -8.30
CA VAL A 261 -15.08 7.81 -8.71
C VAL A 261 -15.05 9.03 -9.64
N PRO A 262 -14.33 10.11 -9.27
CA PRO A 262 -14.17 11.25 -10.16
C PRO A 262 -13.51 10.84 -11.50
N PRO A 263 -13.92 11.43 -12.63
CA PRO A 263 -13.39 11.05 -13.95
C PRO A 263 -11.89 11.37 -14.14
N ASP A 264 -11.34 12.25 -13.33
CA ASP A 264 -9.92 12.64 -13.28
C ASP A 264 -9.12 11.88 -12.22
N ALA A 265 -9.71 10.88 -11.57
CA ALA A 265 -9.01 10.07 -10.57
C ALA A 265 -7.86 9.29 -11.21
N ASP A 266 -6.62 9.62 -10.84
CA ASP A 266 -5.41 8.98 -11.35
C ASP A 266 -4.78 8.07 -10.30
N ALA A 267 -4.69 6.79 -10.63
CA ALA A 267 -4.05 5.77 -9.79
C ALA A 267 -2.54 6.05 -9.54
N ALA A 268 -1.89 6.85 -10.38
CA ALA A 268 -0.51 7.29 -10.18
C ALA A 268 -0.32 8.07 -8.87
N ALA A 269 -1.37 8.74 -8.37
CA ALA A 269 -1.35 9.47 -7.10
C ALA A 269 -0.92 8.58 -5.91
N VAL A 270 -1.21 7.28 -5.95
CA VAL A 270 -0.76 6.32 -4.92
C VAL A 270 0.77 6.18 -4.95
N GLY A 271 1.36 6.05 -6.12
CA GLY A 271 2.82 6.01 -6.30
C GLY A 271 3.48 7.31 -5.84
N GLU A 272 2.91 8.45 -6.19
CA GLU A 272 3.40 9.77 -5.75
C GLU A 272 3.33 9.96 -4.23
N ALA A 273 2.27 9.46 -3.59
CA ALA A 273 2.16 9.49 -2.14
C ALA A 273 3.26 8.64 -1.49
N ILE A 274 3.57 7.47 -2.04
CA ILE A 274 4.67 6.62 -1.56
C ILE A 274 6.01 7.32 -1.72
N VAL A 275 6.27 8.01 -2.84
CA VAL A 275 7.49 8.81 -3.03
C VAL A 275 7.61 9.90 -1.96
N LYS A 276 6.53 10.65 -1.71
CA LYS A 276 6.51 11.70 -0.66
C LYS A 276 6.81 11.14 0.73
N ILE A 277 6.31 9.93 1.04
CA ILE A 277 6.61 9.24 2.30
C ILE A 277 8.08 8.86 2.37
N VAL A 278 8.63 8.25 1.33
CA VAL A 278 10.03 7.79 1.29
C VAL A 278 11.00 8.98 1.38
N ASP A 279 10.72 10.04 0.66
CA ASP A 279 11.55 11.27 0.63
C ASP A 279 11.44 12.13 1.91
N ALA A 280 10.43 11.89 2.75
CA ALA A 280 10.29 12.63 4.00
C ALA A 280 11.44 12.30 4.97
N PRO A 281 11.93 13.28 5.72
CA PRO A 281 12.98 13.06 6.72
C PRO A 281 12.57 12.05 7.78
N PHE A 282 13.53 11.34 8.37
CA PHE A 282 13.30 10.46 9.50
C PHE A 282 12.53 11.17 10.63
N GLY A 283 11.55 10.51 11.20
CA GLY A 283 10.67 11.05 12.24
C GLY A 283 9.62 12.06 11.75
N LYS A 284 9.55 12.33 10.44
CA LYS A 284 8.56 13.21 9.79
C LYS A 284 7.63 12.48 8.83
N ARG A 285 7.82 11.18 8.65
CA ARG A 285 6.97 10.36 7.80
C ARG A 285 5.59 10.21 8.44
N PRO A 286 4.50 10.45 7.67
CA PRO A 286 3.15 10.29 8.20
C PRO A 286 2.88 8.80 8.48
N PHE A 287 2.21 8.51 9.60
CA PHE A 287 1.83 7.14 9.94
C PHE A 287 0.77 6.57 8.98
N ARG A 288 -0.17 7.44 8.52
CA ARG A 288 -1.21 7.04 7.57
C ARG A 288 -1.45 8.15 6.53
N VAL A 289 -1.64 7.75 5.27
CA VAL A 289 -1.93 8.65 4.15
C VAL A 289 -3.08 8.07 3.34
N HIS A 290 -4.15 8.82 3.21
CA HIS A 290 -5.29 8.45 2.36
C HIS A 290 -5.10 9.00 0.95
N VAL A 291 -5.32 8.15 -0.05
CA VAL A 291 -5.34 8.49 -1.47
C VAL A 291 -6.66 7.95 -2.02
N ASP A 292 -7.74 8.57 -1.56
CA ASP A 292 -9.11 8.11 -1.82
C ASP A 292 -9.91 9.19 -2.55
N PRO A 293 -10.05 9.06 -3.87
CA PRO A 293 -10.86 9.99 -4.65
C PRO A 293 -12.36 9.86 -4.37
N THR A 294 -12.80 8.74 -3.81
CA THR A 294 -14.23 8.48 -3.56
C THR A 294 -14.72 9.02 -2.23
N GLN A 295 -13.81 9.33 -1.30
CA GLN A 295 -14.13 9.82 0.05
C GLN A 295 -15.14 8.92 0.77
N ASP A 296 -14.90 7.60 0.74
CA ASP A 296 -15.81 6.58 1.28
C ASP A 296 -15.91 6.55 2.81
N GLY A 297 -15.23 7.49 3.49
CA GLY A 297 -15.26 7.65 4.95
C GLY A 297 -14.11 6.97 5.68
N ALA A 298 -13.25 6.21 5.00
CA ALA A 298 -12.11 5.52 5.62
C ALA A 298 -11.18 6.48 6.36
N GLU A 299 -10.97 7.69 5.84
CA GLU A 299 -10.13 8.71 6.49
C GLU A 299 -10.65 9.09 7.87
N VAL A 300 -11.95 9.35 7.98
CA VAL A 300 -12.60 9.75 9.23
C VAL A 300 -12.51 8.63 10.27
N VAL A 301 -12.84 7.39 9.88
CA VAL A 301 -12.78 6.22 10.76
C VAL A 301 -11.35 5.96 11.24
N ASN A 302 -10.38 5.98 10.34
CA ASN A 302 -8.98 5.79 10.67
C ASN A 302 -8.44 6.87 11.61
N MET A 303 -8.82 8.14 11.39
CA MET A 303 -8.42 9.26 12.23
C MET A 303 -8.87 9.06 13.70
N VAL A 304 -10.11 8.62 13.90
CA VAL A 304 -10.64 8.30 15.23
C VAL A 304 -9.95 7.09 15.82
N SER A 305 -9.82 6.00 15.05
CA SER A 305 -9.20 4.76 15.50
C SER A 305 -7.74 4.95 15.90
N ASP A 306 -6.94 5.64 15.09
CA ASP A 306 -5.52 5.88 15.37
C ASP A 306 -5.34 6.78 16.59
N ARG A 307 -6.24 7.76 16.81
CA ARG A 307 -6.26 8.58 18.04
C ARG A 307 -6.55 7.75 19.28
N VAL A 308 -7.57 6.90 19.24
CA VAL A 308 -7.94 6.02 20.38
C VAL A 308 -6.80 5.05 20.71
N ARG A 309 -6.18 4.46 19.69
CA ARG A 309 -5.01 3.56 19.86
C ARG A 309 -3.82 4.29 20.49
N ALA A 310 -3.51 5.50 20.03
CA ALA A 310 -2.44 6.31 20.59
C ALA A 310 -2.71 6.71 22.05
N GLU A 311 -3.97 7.03 22.38
CA GLU A 311 -4.36 7.35 23.75
C GLU A 311 -4.21 6.16 24.69
N LEU A 312 -4.61 4.97 24.26
CA LEU A 312 -4.39 3.74 25.02
C LEU A 312 -2.90 3.56 25.36
N LEU A 313 -2.02 3.68 24.35
CA LEU A 313 -0.57 3.54 24.56
C LEU A 313 -0.01 4.55 25.57
N ARG A 314 -0.48 5.81 25.54
CA ARG A 314 -0.09 6.81 26.55
C ARG A 314 -0.55 6.41 27.96
N ARG A 315 -1.78 5.94 28.09
CA ARG A 315 -2.37 5.54 29.40
C ARG A 315 -1.67 4.35 30.03
N ILE A 316 -1.15 3.42 29.23
CA ILE A 316 -0.39 2.26 29.72
C ILE A 316 1.13 2.50 29.78
N GLY A 317 1.60 3.75 29.61
CA GLY A 317 3.00 4.12 29.75
C GLY A 317 3.90 3.79 28.55
N LEU A 318 3.32 3.49 27.38
CA LEU A 318 4.04 3.12 26.14
C LEU A 318 4.02 4.24 25.09
N ALA A 319 4.00 5.50 25.51
CA ALA A 319 3.97 6.64 24.57
C ALA A 319 5.21 6.72 23.66
N ASP A 320 6.34 6.17 24.09
CA ASP A 320 7.60 6.17 23.34
C ASP A 320 7.53 5.37 22.04
N VAL A 321 6.64 4.37 21.94
CA VAL A 321 6.46 3.59 20.70
C VAL A 321 5.59 4.29 19.65
N LEU A 322 5.09 5.48 19.94
CA LEU A 322 4.32 6.28 18.99
C LEU A 322 5.20 7.04 18.00
N THR A 323 6.44 7.31 18.36
CA THR A 323 7.36 8.10 17.53
C THR A 323 8.71 7.38 17.43
N PRO A 324 9.19 7.06 16.23
CA PRO A 324 10.47 6.40 16.05
C PRO A 324 11.61 7.30 16.57
N ARG A 325 12.61 6.66 17.17
CA ARG A 325 13.83 7.33 17.62
C ARG A 325 15.00 6.89 16.76
N GLN A 326 15.81 7.84 16.34
CA GLN A 326 17.06 7.54 15.67
C GLN A 326 18.01 6.88 16.69
N LEU A 327 18.47 5.67 16.37
CA LEU A 327 19.43 4.97 17.19
C LEU A 327 20.85 5.40 16.77
N VAL A 328 21.61 5.87 17.73
CA VAL A 328 23.02 6.27 17.56
C VAL A 328 23.92 5.03 17.54
#